data_ca49957bd97763e02762595bc99d3994
#
_entry.id   ca49957bd97763e02762595bc99d3994
#
_cell.length_a   1.000
_cell.length_b   1.000
_cell.length_c   1.000
_cell.angle_alpha   90.00
_cell.angle_beta   90.00
_cell.angle_gamma   90.00
#
_symmetry.space_group_name_H-M   'P 1'
#
loop_
_entity.id
_entity.type
_entity.pdbx_description
1 polymer ?
#
loop_
_entity_poly.entity_id
_entity_poly.type
_entity_poly.pdbx_seq_one_letter_code
_entity_poly.pdbx_strand_id
1 'polypeptide(L)'
;MKKIMPIFGTRPEAIKMAPLVKALEQEKMLEPIVVVTAQHREMLDSVLSTFEIKPKYDLNIMKSGQTLSEITSKSITQLEQVIQLEKPDMVLVHGDTMTTFAGGLAAFYNQVPIGHVEAGLRSYDKYSPFPEEVNRQLVGVLADLHFAPTKNAASHLLSEGKYSESVVVTGNTAIDAMKYTVDDNYKSNIMDKYHDKKFILMTAHRRENIGKPMENIFKAVRRLIDEYTDLALVYPMHKNPKVREVAQKILGSHDRIELIEPLDVVDFHNFAKKSYFILTDSGGIQEEAPSFNKPVLVLRSVTERPEGVEAGTLKVIGTNKQNVYQAAKELIDDERLYHQMSEASNPYGDGFASERIVNHIKYYLNLITEKPSDF
;
A
#
# COMPACT_ATOMS: atom_id res chain seq x y z
N MET A 1 27.17 13.74 8.60
CA MET A 1 25.79 13.31 8.29
C MET A 1 25.47 12.09 9.15
N LYS A 2 24.22 11.96 9.61
CA LYS A 2 23.74 10.77 10.31
C LYS A 2 23.30 9.72 9.31
N LYS A 3 23.70 8.48 9.52
CA LYS A 3 23.40 7.35 8.63
C LYS A 3 22.05 6.74 8.98
N ILE A 4 21.13 6.73 8.06
CA ILE A 4 19.81 6.10 8.20
C ILE A 4 19.76 4.89 7.27
N MET A 5 19.39 3.72 7.79
CA MET A 5 19.40 2.48 7.03
C MET A 5 17.96 1.97 6.79
N PRO A 6 17.31 2.35 5.68
CA PRO A 6 16.05 1.75 5.27
C PRO A 6 16.27 0.29 4.81
N ILE A 7 15.48 -0.64 5.37
CA ILE A 7 15.52 -2.07 5.04
C ILE A 7 14.15 -2.50 4.54
N PHE A 8 14.07 -3.07 3.34
CA PHE A 8 12.84 -3.61 2.76
C PHE A 8 13.14 -4.74 1.77
N GLY A 9 12.14 -5.55 1.42
CA GLY A 9 12.40 -6.75 0.61
C GLY A 9 11.33 -7.12 -0.39
N THR A 10 10.12 -6.59 -0.25
CA THR A 10 8.99 -6.90 -1.12
C THR A 10 8.58 -5.70 -1.96
N ARG A 11 7.83 -5.95 -3.06
CA ARG A 11 7.27 -4.89 -3.90
C ARG A 11 6.40 -3.88 -3.11
N PRO A 12 5.45 -4.31 -2.26
CA PRO A 12 4.63 -3.35 -1.50
C PRO A 12 5.45 -2.49 -0.55
N GLU A 13 6.44 -3.08 0.15
CA GLU A 13 7.36 -2.31 1.00
C GLU A 13 8.14 -1.29 0.17
N ALA A 14 8.69 -1.70 -0.98
CA ALA A 14 9.48 -0.82 -1.83
C ALA A 14 8.67 0.40 -2.33
N ILE A 15 7.42 0.22 -2.75
CA ILE A 15 6.55 1.32 -3.17
C ILE A 15 6.37 2.34 -2.04
N LYS A 16 6.19 1.88 -0.81
CA LYS A 16 5.94 2.73 0.35
C LYS A 16 7.23 3.32 0.95
N MET A 17 8.37 2.61 0.83
CA MET A 17 9.66 3.10 1.32
C MET A 17 10.37 4.00 0.31
N ALA A 18 10.09 3.88 -0.98
CA ALA A 18 10.75 4.67 -2.02
C ALA A 18 10.61 6.19 -1.81
N PRO A 19 9.42 6.77 -1.56
CA PRO A 19 9.30 8.20 -1.29
C PRO A 19 10.07 8.63 -0.03
N LEU A 20 10.13 7.77 1.00
CA LEU A 20 10.92 8.03 2.19
C LEU A 20 12.43 8.03 1.89
N VAL A 21 12.91 7.09 1.08
CA VAL A 21 14.31 7.08 0.60
C VAL A 21 14.61 8.37 -0.16
N LYS A 22 13.70 8.80 -1.06
CA LYS A 22 13.87 10.07 -1.80
C LYS A 22 13.91 11.30 -0.87
N ALA A 23 13.07 11.33 0.16
CA ALA A 23 13.10 12.40 1.16
C ALA A 23 14.41 12.41 1.97
N LEU A 24 14.94 11.23 2.32
CA LEU A 24 16.24 11.10 2.99
C LEU A 24 17.40 11.54 2.08
N GLU A 25 17.37 11.22 0.77
CA GLU A 25 18.39 11.64 -0.20
C GLU A 25 18.45 13.18 -0.37
N GLN A 26 17.32 13.86 -0.20
CA GLN A 26 17.25 15.31 -0.29
C GLN A 26 17.71 16.04 1.00
N GLU A 27 17.80 15.33 2.12
CA GLU A 27 18.15 15.92 3.41
C GLU A 27 19.68 15.98 3.61
N LYS A 28 20.22 17.18 3.78
CA LYS A 28 21.66 17.41 3.88
C LYS A 28 22.32 16.83 5.15
N MET A 29 21.54 16.63 6.20
CA MET A 29 22.04 16.13 7.49
C MET A 29 22.01 14.61 7.60
N LEU A 30 21.34 13.92 6.68
CA LEU A 30 21.13 12.47 6.66
C LEU A 30 21.79 11.82 5.45
N GLU A 31 22.22 10.57 5.63
CA GLU A 31 22.77 9.72 4.57
C GLU A 31 21.99 8.40 4.53
N PRO A 32 21.17 8.14 3.51
CA PRO A 32 20.45 6.88 3.40
C PRO A 32 21.39 5.74 2.96
N ILE A 33 21.38 4.64 3.73
CA ILE A 33 22.07 3.37 3.40
C ILE A 33 21.00 2.34 3.05
N VAL A 34 20.55 2.33 1.83
CA VAL A 34 19.46 1.45 1.39
C VAL A 34 19.92 -0.01 1.31
N VAL A 35 19.20 -0.88 2.02
CA VAL A 35 19.43 -2.32 2.06
C VAL A 35 18.17 -3.06 1.60
N VAL A 36 18.31 -3.94 0.62
CA VAL A 36 17.20 -4.77 0.14
C VAL A 36 17.48 -6.26 0.39
N THR A 37 16.46 -6.99 0.80
CA THR A 37 16.53 -8.44 1.00
C THR A 37 16.15 -9.23 -0.26
N ALA A 38 15.53 -8.56 -1.23
CA ALA A 38 15.10 -9.10 -2.54
C ALA A 38 14.23 -10.35 -2.43
N GLN A 39 13.14 -10.26 -1.67
CA GLN A 39 12.20 -11.37 -1.49
C GLN A 39 11.45 -11.75 -2.80
N HIS A 40 11.20 -10.79 -3.71
CA HIS A 40 10.61 -11.00 -5.03
C HIS A 40 11.37 -10.15 -6.05
N ARG A 41 12.46 -10.69 -6.59
CA ARG A 41 13.49 -9.98 -7.37
C ARG A 41 12.92 -9.09 -8.46
N GLU A 42 12.29 -9.67 -9.47
CA GLU A 42 11.82 -8.93 -10.65
C GLU A 42 10.84 -7.80 -10.31
N MET A 43 9.92 -8.04 -9.36
CA MET A 43 8.94 -7.04 -8.95
C MET A 43 9.56 -5.93 -8.11
N LEU A 44 10.57 -6.23 -7.31
CA LEU A 44 11.31 -5.24 -6.52
C LEU A 44 12.14 -4.35 -7.44
N ASP A 45 12.90 -4.95 -8.38
CA ASP A 45 13.75 -4.25 -9.32
C ASP A 45 12.96 -3.25 -10.19
N SER A 46 11.74 -3.61 -10.60
CA SER A 46 10.83 -2.70 -11.31
C SER A 46 10.53 -1.43 -10.49
N VAL A 47 10.21 -1.58 -9.18
CA VAL A 47 9.94 -0.44 -8.30
C VAL A 47 11.21 0.40 -8.09
N LEU A 48 12.34 -0.24 -7.79
CA LEU A 48 13.62 0.46 -7.61
C LEU A 48 13.97 1.29 -8.85
N SER A 49 13.75 0.73 -10.05
CA SER A 49 13.95 1.45 -11.33
C SER A 49 13.00 2.63 -11.48
N THR A 50 11.70 2.45 -11.18
CA THR A 50 10.69 3.51 -11.26
C THR A 50 11.04 4.71 -10.40
N PHE A 51 11.55 4.47 -9.18
CA PHE A 51 11.94 5.53 -8.26
C PHE A 51 13.41 5.93 -8.36
N GLU A 52 14.17 5.38 -9.32
CA GLU A 52 15.59 5.63 -9.48
C GLU A 52 16.40 5.42 -8.19
N ILE A 53 16.08 4.34 -7.46
CA ILE A 53 16.76 3.96 -6.22
C ILE A 53 17.82 2.88 -6.53
N LYS A 54 19.06 3.12 -6.09
CA LYS A 54 20.14 2.15 -6.16
C LYS A 54 20.46 1.68 -4.74
N PRO A 55 20.06 0.46 -4.34
CA PRO A 55 20.42 -0.07 -3.04
C PRO A 55 21.93 -0.20 -2.91
N LYS A 56 22.47 0.18 -1.75
CA LYS A 56 23.89 -0.01 -1.44
C LYS A 56 24.20 -1.49 -1.17
N TYR A 57 23.23 -2.20 -0.61
CA TYR A 57 23.31 -3.63 -0.33
C TYR A 57 22.08 -4.36 -0.85
N ASP A 58 22.36 -5.43 -1.58
CA ASP A 58 21.36 -6.36 -2.07
C ASP A 58 21.71 -7.76 -1.56
N LEU A 59 20.94 -8.23 -0.59
CA LEU A 59 21.25 -9.46 0.12
C LEU A 59 20.81 -10.73 -0.61
N ASN A 60 19.91 -10.59 -1.58
CA ASN A 60 19.39 -11.70 -2.40
C ASN A 60 19.06 -12.96 -1.58
N ILE A 61 18.21 -12.80 -0.57
CA ILE A 61 17.99 -13.81 0.47
C ILE A 61 17.15 -14.97 -0.04
N MET A 62 16.21 -14.69 -0.94
CA MET A 62 15.17 -15.65 -1.33
C MET A 62 15.66 -16.75 -2.27
N LYS A 63 15.22 -17.98 -1.97
CA LYS A 63 15.33 -19.16 -2.83
C LYS A 63 13.97 -19.88 -2.83
N SER A 64 13.66 -20.57 -3.92
CA SER A 64 12.44 -21.36 -4.00
C SER A 64 12.39 -22.44 -2.91
N GLY A 65 11.23 -22.57 -2.25
CA GLY A 65 10.99 -23.64 -1.25
C GLY A 65 11.54 -23.39 0.14
N GLN A 66 12.04 -22.19 0.46
CA GLN A 66 12.50 -21.86 1.81
C GLN A 66 11.36 -21.81 2.82
N THR A 67 11.64 -22.27 4.04
CA THR A 67 10.78 -22.08 5.20
C THR A 67 10.90 -20.67 5.78
N LEU A 68 9.92 -20.23 6.57
CA LEU A 68 10.00 -18.95 7.28
C LEU A 68 11.23 -18.87 8.20
N SER A 69 11.60 -19.99 8.85
CA SER A 69 12.77 -20.07 9.73
C SER A 69 14.08 -19.84 8.96
N GLU A 70 14.21 -20.42 7.76
CA GLU A 70 15.40 -20.22 6.91
C GLU A 70 15.50 -18.78 6.40
N ILE A 71 14.38 -18.18 5.99
CA ILE A 71 14.33 -16.77 5.59
C ILE A 71 14.75 -15.87 6.75
N THR A 72 14.17 -16.09 7.94
CA THR A 72 14.44 -15.28 9.13
C THR A 72 15.90 -15.38 9.56
N SER A 73 16.44 -16.60 9.73
CA SER A 73 17.81 -16.78 10.19
C SER A 73 18.83 -16.19 9.21
N LYS A 74 18.65 -16.40 7.92
CA LYS A 74 19.52 -15.84 6.88
C LYS A 74 19.43 -14.32 6.85
N SER A 75 18.22 -13.76 6.95
CA SER A 75 18.01 -12.29 6.97
C SER A 75 18.71 -11.65 8.17
N ILE A 76 18.52 -12.18 9.38
CA ILE A 76 19.14 -11.65 10.59
C ILE A 76 20.66 -11.66 10.45
N THR A 77 21.26 -12.80 10.09
CA THR A 77 22.72 -12.93 9.99
C THR A 77 23.33 -11.98 8.99
N GLN A 78 22.72 -11.82 7.81
CA GLN A 78 23.26 -10.93 6.78
C GLN A 78 23.04 -9.45 7.11
N LEU A 79 21.87 -9.10 7.66
CA LEU A 79 21.58 -7.74 8.10
C LEU A 79 22.50 -7.30 9.25
N GLU A 80 22.78 -8.20 10.20
CA GLU A 80 23.75 -7.96 11.27
C GLU A 80 25.13 -7.58 10.74
N GLN A 81 25.64 -8.31 9.73
CA GLN A 81 26.92 -8.00 9.10
C GLN A 81 26.93 -6.60 8.47
N VAL A 82 25.86 -6.22 7.77
CA VAL A 82 25.75 -4.89 7.15
C VAL A 82 25.65 -3.79 8.22
N ILE A 83 24.85 -4.01 9.29
CA ILE A 83 24.72 -3.05 10.39
C ILE A 83 26.07 -2.83 11.10
N GLN A 84 26.82 -3.90 11.38
CA GLN A 84 28.14 -3.82 12.00
C GLN A 84 29.16 -3.09 11.12
N LEU A 85 29.08 -3.27 9.81
CA LEU A 85 29.96 -2.60 8.83
C LEU A 85 29.65 -1.11 8.70
N GLU A 86 28.37 -0.77 8.52
CA GLU A 86 27.92 0.60 8.23
C GLU A 86 27.75 1.44 9.50
N LYS A 87 27.43 0.82 10.64
CA LYS A 87 27.15 1.47 11.91
C LYS A 87 26.14 2.62 11.76
N PRO A 88 24.91 2.33 11.32
CA PRO A 88 23.89 3.35 11.13
C PRO A 88 23.48 3.96 12.46
N ASP A 89 23.07 5.23 12.44
CA ASP A 89 22.49 5.93 13.58
C ASP A 89 21.03 5.52 13.83
N MET A 90 20.34 5.00 12.82
CA MET A 90 18.99 4.45 12.92
C MET A 90 18.71 3.48 11.76
N VAL A 91 17.98 2.40 12.06
CA VAL A 91 17.41 1.48 11.07
C VAL A 91 15.94 1.80 10.89
N LEU A 92 15.45 1.81 9.64
CA LEU A 92 14.05 1.93 9.31
C LEU A 92 13.52 0.62 8.71
N VAL A 93 12.44 0.12 9.26
CA VAL A 93 11.72 -1.06 8.78
C VAL A 93 10.27 -0.72 8.48
N HIS A 94 9.60 -1.44 7.59
CA HIS A 94 8.27 -1.10 7.12
C HIS A 94 7.27 -2.25 7.30
N GLY A 95 6.12 -1.97 7.91
CA GLY A 95 5.00 -2.88 7.98
C GLY A 95 5.29 -4.14 8.80
N ASP A 96 5.17 -5.32 8.19
CA ASP A 96 5.02 -6.57 8.92
C ASP A 96 5.62 -7.82 8.25
N THR A 97 6.44 -7.64 7.23
CA THR A 97 7.08 -8.76 6.53
C THR A 97 8.13 -9.47 7.39
N MET A 98 8.61 -10.63 6.92
CA MET A 98 9.76 -11.29 7.54
C MET A 98 11.01 -10.41 7.49
N THR A 99 11.17 -9.58 6.45
CA THR A 99 12.27 -8.60 6.33
C THR A 99 12.17 -7.56 7.44
N THR A 100 10.98 -7.04 7.71
CA THR A 100 10.70 -6.07 8.78
C THR A 100 11.08 -6.62 10.14
N PHE A 101 10.61 -7.82 10.46
CA PHE A 101 10.94 -8.49 11.72
C PHE A 101 12.45 -8.76 11.85
N ALA A 102 13.06 -9.34 10.82
CA ALA A 102 14.50 -9.65 10.84
C ALA A 102 15.37 -8.39 10.93
N GLY A 103 14.99 -7.32 10.21
CA GLY A 103 15.68 -6.02 10.25
C GLY A 103 15.61 -5.36 11.63
N GLY A 104 14.42 -5.36 12.24
CA GLY A 104 14.24 -4.85 13.60
C GLY A 104 15.05 -5.66 14.61
N LEU A 105 15.02 -6.98 14.54
CA LEU A 105 15.74 -7.83 15.49
C LEU A 105 17.28 -7.72 15.33
N ALA A 106 17.78 -7.65 14.09
CA ALA A 106 19.22 -7.43 13.84
C ALA A 106 19.69 -6.06 14.35
N ALA A 107 18.89 -5.00 14.16
CA ALA A 107 19.17 -3.68 14.70
C ALA A 107 19.19 -3.67 16.23
N PHE A 108 18.21 -4.30 16.88
CA PHE A 108 18.15 -4.44 18.33
C PHE A 108 19.38 -5.15 18.91
N TYR A 109 19.82 -6.25 18.30
CA TYR A 109 21.03 -6.97 18.76
C TYR A 109 22.30 -6.12 18.66
N ASN A 110 22.35 -5.18 17.73
CA ASN A 110 23.45 -4.24 17.56
C ASN A 110 23.24 -2.90 18.29
N GLN A 111 22.19 -2.77 19.11
CA GLN A 111 21.84 -1.57 19.87
C GLN A 111 21.69 -0.31 18.99
N VAL A 112 21.17 -0.51 17.78
CA VAL A 112 20.86 0.58 16.86
C VAL A 112 19.39 0.94 16.98
N PRO A 113 19.04 2.22 17.15
CA PRO A 113 17.65 2.68 17.19
C PRO A 113 16.82 2.27 15.96
N ILE A 114 15.55 1.98 16.18
CA ILE A 114 14.65 1.45 15.15
C ILE A 114 13.46 2.39 14.96
N GLY A 115 13.23 2.83 13.73
CA GLY A 115 11.99 3.47 13.30
C GLY A 115 11.11 2.47 12.53
N HIS A 116 9.88 2.26 13.00
CA HIS A 116 8.90 1.37 12.38
C HIS A 116 7.90 2.19 11.56
N VAL A 117 8.01 2.13 10.24
CA VAL A 117 7.09 2.78 9.29
C VAL A 117 5.87 1.90 9.07
N GLU A 118 4.69 2.48 8.99
CA GLU A 118 3.38 1.80 8.94
C GLU A 118 3.13 0.97 10.22
N ALA A 119 3.46 1.56 11.36
CA ALA A 119 3.29 0.95 12.67
C ALA A 119 1.83 0.99 13.16
N GLY A 120 1.43 0.03 13.98
CA GLY A 120 0.17 0.08 14.72
C GLY A 120 -1.05 -0.52 14.02
N LEU A 121 -0.91 -1.07 12.83
CA LEU A 121 -1.97 -1.89 12.25
C LEU A 121 -2.15 -3.17 13.08
N ARG A 122 -3.40 -3.54 13.41
CA ARG A 122 -3.72 -4.73 14.22
C ARG A 122 -4.97 -5.46 13.72
N SER A 123 -4.89 -6.78 13.73
CA SER A 123 -6.05 -7.66 13.65
C SER A 123 -6.36 -8.32 15.00
N TYR A 124 -5.35 -8.40 15.88
CA TYR A 124 -5.36 -9.14 17.15
C TYR A 124 -5.62 -10.64 17.00
N ASP A 125 -5.64 -11.16 15.77
CA ASP A 125 -5.64 -12.59 15.49
C ASP A 125 -4.27 -13.02 14.95
N LYS A 126 -3.46 -13.67 15.80
CA LYS A 126 -2.09 -14.07 15.48
C LYS A 126 -1.94 -14.96 14.24
N TYR A 127 -3.03 -15.51 13.73
CA TYR A 127 -3.06 -16.36 12.53
C TYR A 127 -3.71 -15.67 11.33
N SER A 128 -4.17 -14.41 11.46
CA SER A 128 -4.84 -13.70 10.38
C SER A 128 -4.52 -12.18 10.38
N PRO A 129 -3.65 -11.72 9.47
CA PRO A 129 -2.81 -12.45 8.51
C PRO A 129 -1.65 -13.18 9.20
N PHE A 130 -1.20 -14.27 8.60
CA PHE A 130 -0.08 -15.07 9.11
C PHE A 130 1.08 -15.06 8.11
N PRO A 131 2.31 -14.76 8.54
CA PRO A 131 2.79 -14.47 9.92
C PRO A 131 2.74 -12.97 10.30
N GLU A 132 2.16 -12.10 9.49
CA GLU A 132 2.28 -10.65 9.53
C GLU A 132 1.81 -10.04 10.86
N GLU A 133 0.69 -10.53 11.43
CA GLU A 133 0.17 -9.96 12.68
C GLU A 133 1.18 -10.09 13.84
N VAL A 134 1.83 -11.25 13.96
CA VAL A 134 2.84 -11.47 15.00
C VAL A 134 4.10 -10.66 14.71
N ASN A 135 4.54 -10.59 13.45
CA ASN A 135 5.70 -9.80 13.06
C ASN A 135 5.55 -8.33 13.48
N ARG A 136 4.37 -7.69 13.16
CA ARG A 136 4.14 -6.27 13.47
C ARG A 136 4.08 -5.99 14.96
N GLN A 137 3.54 -6.93 15.76
CA GLN A 137 3.54 -6.82 17.21
C GLN A 137 4.95 -6.91 17.78
N LEU A 138 5.76 -7.88 17.33
CA LEU A 138 7.14 -8.05 17.78
C LEU A 138 8.02 -6.85 17.40
N VAL A 139 7.90 -6.35 16.18
CA VAL A 139 8.61 -5.12 15.76
C VAL A 139 8.17 -3.92 16.60
N GLY A 140 6.88 -3.83 16.91
CA GLY A 140 6.36 -2.81 17.81
C GLY A 140 6.95 -2.85 19.22
N VAL A 141 7.46 -4.01 19.70
CA VAL A 141 8.21 -4.11 20.96
C VAL A 141 9.64 -3.59 20.81
N LEU A 142 10.26 -3.80 19.65
CA LEU A 142 11.66 -3.47 19.39
C LEU A 142 11.87 -2.00 18.99
N ALA A 143 10.88 -1.37 18.39
CA ALA A 143 11.00 -0.03 17.81
C ALA A 143 11.07 1.08 18.86
N ASP A 144 11.92 2.08 18.60
CA ASP A 144 12.08 3.31 19.38
C ASP A 144 11.12 4.41 18.90
N LEU A 145 10.85 4.46 17.57
CA LEU A 145 9.87 5.36 16.96
C LEU A 145 8.83 4.55 16.16
N HIS A 146 7.59 4.92 16.32
CA HIS A 146 6.44 4.30 15.64
C HIS A 146 5.76 5.32 14.74
N PHE A 147 5.92 5.19 13.43
CA PHE A 147 5.28 6.04 12.44
C PHE A 147 3.95 5.42 12.00
N ALA A 148 2.89 5.84 12.67
CA ALA A 148 1.54 5.32 12.45
C ALA A 148 0.88 5.99 11.24
N PRO A 149 0.26 5.23 10.32
CA PRO A 149 -0.40 5.83 9.16
C PRO A 149 -1.69 6.57 9.49
N THR A 150 -2.37 6.22 10.59
CA THR A 150 -3.64 6.82 11.02
C THR A 150 -3.70 6.99 12.53
N LYS A 151 -4.64 7.80 13.00
CA LYS A 151 -4.94 7.96 14.44
C LYS A 151 -5.39 6.64 15.08
N ASN A 152 -6.11 5.80 14.32
CA ASN A 152 -6.52 4.49 14.80
C ASN A 152 -5.30 3.57 15.04
N ALA A 153 -4.38 3.51 14.09
CA ALA A 153 -3.12 2.77 14.24
C ALA A 153 -2.30 3.28 15.44
N ALA A 154 -2.21 4.60 15.64
CA ALA A 154 -1.56 5.18 16.81
C ALA A 154 -2.27 4.79 18.12
N SER A 155 -3.60 4.75 18.14
CA SER A 155 -4.38 4.36 19.32
C SER A 155 -4.10 2.92 19.77
N HIS A 156 -3.88 2.00 18.82
CA HIS A 156 -3.47 0.62 19.14
C HIS A 156 -2.12 0.61 19.87
N LEU A 157 -1.13 1.33 19.35
CA LEU A 157 0.19 1.42 19.96
C LEU A 157 0.14 2.01 21.38
N LEU A 158 -0.61 3.08 21.59
CA LEU A 158 -0.80 3.70 22.90
C LEU A 158 -1.51 2.73 23.86
N SER A 159 -2.52 2.00 23.42
CA SER A 159 -3.22 0.99 24.24
C SER A 159 -2.33 -0.19 24.64
N GLU A 160 -1.30 -0.47 23.84
CA GLU A 160 -0.25 -1.47 24.12
C GLU A 160 0.87 -0.92 25.03
N GLY A 161 0.72 0.30 25.54
CA GLY A 161 1.66 0.91 26.50
C GLY A 161 2.90 1.53 25.86
N LYS A 162 2.87 1.86 24.56
CA LYS A 162 3.95 2.67 23.95
C LYS A 162 3.90 4.11 24.45
N TYR A 163 5.07 4.71 24.64
CA TYR A 163 5.16 6.10 25.09
C TYR A 163 4.62 7.03 23.98
N SER A 164 3.84 8.03 24.40
CA SER A 164 3.23 8.99 23.45
C SER A 164 4.25 9.75 22.63
N GLU A 165 5.44 10.02 23.20
CA GLU A 165 6.53 10.70 22.52
C GLU A 165 7.16 9.85 21.39
N SER A 166 7.01 8.52 21.46
CA SER A 166 7.53 7.59 20.46
C SER A 166 6.53 7.26 19.36
N VAL A 167 5.27 7.65 19.48
CA VAL A 167 4.20 7.39 18.51
C VAL A 167 3.87 8.67 17.76
N VAL A 168 4.02 8.62 16.43
CA VAL A 168 3.82 9.77 15.53
C VAL A 168 2.79 9.38 14.47
N VAL A 169 1.75 10.17 14.31
CA VAL A 169 0.81 9.99 13.19
C VAL A 169 1.37 10.71 11.97
N THR A 170 1.77 9.96 10.94
CA THR A 170 2.45 10.52 9.77
C THR A 170 1.59 10.58 8.51
N GLY A 171 0.54 9.78 8.42
CA GLY A 171 -0.05 9.38 7.16
C GLY A 171 0.68 8.17 6.55
N ASN A 172 0.12 7.61 5.49
CA ASN A 172 0.69 6.45 4.80
C ASN A 172 1.60 6.91 3.65
N THR A 173 2.83 6.44 3.61
CA THR A 173 3.82 6.74 2.56
C THR A 173 3.42 6.22 1.18
N ALA A 174 2.42 5.32 1.07
CA ALA A 174 1.83 4.95 -0.21
C ALA A 174 1.26 6.17 -0.97
N ILE A 175 0.72 7.14 -0.22
CA ILE A 175 0.16 8.37 -0.81
C ILE A 175 1.29 9.25 -1.38
N ASP A 176 2.43 9.30 -0.69
CA ASP A 176 3.63 10.03 -1.16
C ASP A 176 4.17 9.45 -2.47
N ALA A 177 4.05 8.14 -2.67
CA ALA A 177 4.52 7.46 -3.88
C ALA A 177 3.85 8.01 -5.15
N MET A 178 2.63 8.53 -5.05
CA MET A 178 1.90 9.11 -6.18
C MET A 178 2.59 10.31 -6.80
N LYS A 179 3.40 11.06 -6.04
CA LYS A 179 4.22 12.17 -6.56
C LYS A 179 5.21 11.71 -7.65
N TYR A 180 5.58 10.44 -7.65
CA TYR A 180 6.57 9.85 -8.56
C TYR A 180 5.97 8.94 -9.64
N THR A 181 4.72 8.51 -9.46
CA THR A 181 4.09 7.50 -10.32
C THR A 181 2.97 8.07 -11.19
N VAL A 182 2.43 9.24 -10.83
CA VAL A 182 1.35 9.88 -11.58
C VAL A 182 1.93 10.89 -12.56
N ASP A 183 1.56 10.75 -13.82
CA ASP A 183 1.92 11.68 -14.90
C ASP A 183 0.65 12.21 -15.58
N ASP A 184 0.47 13.52 -15.62
CA ASP A 184 -0.68 14.17 -16.30
C ASP A 184 -0.68 13.93 -17.81
N ASN A 185 0.48 13.66 -18.40
CA ASN A 185 0.67 13.36 -19.82
C ASN A 185 0.69 11.84 -20.11
N TYR A 186 0.38 11.02 -19.13
CA TYR A 186 0.36 9.57 -19.29
C TYR A 186 -0.59 9.16 -20.44
N LYS A 187 -0.09 8.31 -21.34
CA LYS A 187 -0.80 7.82 -22.52
C LYS A 187 -0.93 6.29 -22.48
N SER A 188 -2.06 5.82 -22.91
CA SER A 188 -2.35 4.38 -23.04
C SER A 188 -3.38 4.18 -24.14
N ASN A 189 -3.15 3.19 -24.99
CA ASN A 189 -4.10 2.82 -26.04
C ASN A 189 -5.52 2.54 -25.51
N ILE A 190 -5.63 2.05 -24.26
CA ILE A 190 -6.90 1.80 -23.60
C ILE A 190 -7.58 3.11 -23.23
N MET A 191 -6.84 4.06 -22.67
CA MET A 191 -7.38 5.38 -22.33
C MET A 191 -7.78 6.15 -23.59
N ASP A 192 -6.99 6.06 -24.64
CA ASP A 192 -7.30 6.67 -25.93
C ASP A 192 -8.58 6.07 -26.54
N LYS A 193 -8.77 4.74 -26.41
CA LYS A 193 -9.99 4.05 -26.86
C LYS A 193 -11.24 4.54 -26.12
N TYR A 194 -11.13 4.92 -24.84
CA TYR A 194 -12.25 5.33 -24.00
C TYR A 194 -12.21 6.82 -23.63
N HIS A 195 -11.55 7.64 -24.45
CA HIS A 195 -11.41 9.08 -24.20
C HIS A 195 -12.77 9.82 -24.11
N ASP A 196 -13.82 9.31 -24.76
CA ASP A 196 -15.19 9.83 -24.78
C ASP A 196 -16.12 9.17 -23.75
N LYS A 197 -15.59 8.24 -22.91
CA LYS A 197 -16.37 7.46 -21.96
C LYS A 197 -15.85 7.59 -20.54
N LYS A 198 -16.75 7.43 -19.59
CA LYS A 198 -16.38 7.17 -18.21
C LYS A 198 -15.96 5.71 -18.08
N PHE A 199 -14.85 5.39 -17.46
CA PHE A 199 -14.50 4.00 -17.21
C PHE A 199 -14.39 3.67 -15.72
N ILE A 200 -14.85 2.49 -15.35
CA ILE A 200 -14.71 1.91 -14.02
C ILE A 200 -13.40 1.14 -14.00
N LEU A 201 -12.53 1.43 -13.02
CA LEU A 201 -11.38 0.57 -12.76
C LEU A 201 -11.77 -0.49 -11.72
N MET A 202 -11.59 -1.77 -12.05
CA MET A 202 -11.95 -2.85 -11.13
C MET A 202 -10.72 -3.67 -10.75
N THR A 203 -10.61 -4.04 -9.47
CA THR A 203 -9.69 -5.08 -9.01
C THR A 203 -10.43 -6.06 -8.10
N ALA A 204 -10.36 -7.35 -8.39
CA ALA A 204 -10.98 -8.40 -7.61
C ALA A 204 -10.11 -9.66 -7.65
N HIS A 205 -9.54 -10.05 -6.51
CA HIS A 205 -8.59 -11.16 -6.44
C HIS A 205 -8.53 -11.86 -5.08
N ARG A 206 -9.24 -11.37 -4.07
CA ARG A 206 -9.24 -11.97 -2.72
C ARG A 206 -9.74 -13.41 -2.77
N ARG A 207 -9.09 -14.28 -1.99
CA ARG A 207 -9.41 -15.72 -1.95
C ARG A 207 -10.85 -15.97 -1.51
N GLU A 208 -11.35 -15.18 -0.57
CA GLU A 208 -12.73 -15.23 -0.08
C GLU A 208 -13.78 -14.93 -1.16
N ASN A 209 -13.39 -14.21 -2.21
CA ASN A 209 -14.27 -13.84 -3.33
C ASN A 209 -14.26 -14.88 -4.46
N ILE A 210 -13.31 -15.82 -4.48
CA ILE A 210 -13.21 -16.82 -5.56
C ILE A 210 -14.44 -17.74 -5.55
N GLY A 211 -15.02 -17.97 -6.73
CA GLY A 211 -16.23 -18.78 -6.93
C GLY A 211 -17.49 -17.93 -7.05
N LYS A 212 -18.53 -18.27 -6.33
CA LYS A 212 -19.85 -17.62 -6.43
C LYS A 212 -19.85 -16.11 -6.15
N PRO A 213 -19.14 -15.60 -5.14
CA PRO A 213 -19.05 -14.14 -4.92
C PRO A 213 -18.50 -13.41 -6.14
N MET A 214 -17.42 -13.91 -6.76
CA MET A 214 -16.80 -13.30 -7.93
C MET A 214 -17.73 -13.34 -9.16
N GLU A 215 -18.43 -14.44 -9.38
CA GLU A 215 -19.47 -14.49 -10.42
C GLU A 215 -20.56 -13.42 -10.21
N ASN A 216 -20.99 -13.20 -8.97
CA ASN A 216 -22.00 -12.20 -8.64
C ASN A 216 -21.51 -10.79 -8.96
N ILE A 217 -20.26 -10.47 -8.56
CA ILE A 217 -19.60 -9.19 -8.86
C ILE A 217 -19.57 -8.98 -10.39
N PHE A 218 -19.03 -9.94 -11.13
CA PHE A 218 -18.88 -9.79 -12.58
C PHE A 218 -20.22 -9.68 -13.32
N LYS A 219 -21.24 -10.43 -12.89
CA LYS A 219 -22.60 -10.31 -13.44
C LYS A 219 -23.26 -8.96 -13.13
N ALA A 220 -22.97 -8.36 -11.97
CA ALA A 220 -23.45 -7.02 -11.64
C ALA A 220 -22.78 -5.96 -12.50
N VAL A 221 -21.46 -6.02 -12.62
CA VAL A 221 -20.67 -5.08 -13.45
C VAL A 221 -21.03 -5.23 -14.92
N ARG A 222 -21.15 -6.45 -15.44
CA ARG A 222 -21.59 -6.69 -16.82
C ARG A 222 -22.95 -6.01 -17.10
N ARG A 223 -23.92 -6.18 -16.19
CA ARG A 223 -25.24 -5.54 -16.33
C ARG A 223 -25.12 -4.00 -16.35
N LEU A 224 -24.26 -3.40 -15.54
CA LEU A 224 -24.02 -1.95 -15.57
C LEU A 224 -23.48 -1.49 -16.93
N ILE A 225 -22.49 -2.18 -17.47
CA ILE A 225 -21.90 -1.83 -18.77
C ILE A 225 -22.92 -2.03 -19.90
N ASP A 226 -23.78 -3.05 -19.82
CA ASP A 226 -24.87 -3.26 -20.80
C ASP A 226 -25.90 -2.13 -20.74
N GLU A 227 -26.25 -1.63 -19.53
CA GLU A 227 -27.30 -0.61 -19.31
C GLU A 227 -26.80 0.83 -19.63
N TYR A 228 -25.55 1.17 -19.27
CA TYR A 228 -24.98 2.51 -19.46
C TYR A 228 -24.02 2.54 -20.64
N THR A 229 -24.44 3.16 -21.76
CA THR A 229 -23.68 3.16 -23.01
C THR A 229 -22.45 4.06 -23.00
N ASP A 230 -22.36 5.01 -22.06
CA ASP A 230 -21.23 5.92 -21.82
C ASP A 230 -20.21 5.35 -20.83
N LEU A 231 -20.47 4.13 -20.28
CA LEU A 231 -19.53 3.46 -19.38
C LEU A 231 -18.69 2.40 -20.09
N ALA A 232 -17.45 2.29 -19.64
CA ALA A 232 -16.53 1.20 -19.93
C ALA A 232 -15.98 0.58 -18.64
N LEU A 233 -15.44 -0.63 -18.74
CA LEU A 233 -14.74 -1.32 -17.65
C LEU A 233 -13.30 -1.57 -18.06
N VAL A 234 -12.36 -1.26 -17.17
CA VAL A 234 -10.98 -1.72 -17.25
C VAL A 234 -10.71 -2.62 -16.05
N TYR A 235 -10.36 -3.86 -16.30
CA TYR A 235 -10.09 -4.86 -15.27
C TYR A 235 -8.72 -5.50 -15.47
N PRO A 236 -7.68 -5.03 -14.74
CA PRO A 236 -6.41 -5.72 -14.63
C PRO A 236 -6.60 -7.05 -13.87
N MET A 237 -6.61 -8.16 -14.60
CA MET A 237 -6.93 -9.48 -14.03
C MET A 237 -5.76 -10.05 -13.26
N HIS A 238 -6.02 -10.52 -12.04
CA HIS A 238 -5.05 -11.30 -11.29
C HIS A 238 -4.64 -12.57 -12.05
N LYS A 239 -3.36 -12.99 -11.91
CA LYS A 239 -2.80 -14.16 -12.63
C LYS A 239 -3.42 -15.52 -12.26
N ASN A 240 -4.23 -15.58 -11.18
CA ASN A 240 -4.89 -16.82 -10.77
C ASN A 240 -5.84 -17.33 -11.87
N PRO A 241 -5.64 -18.58 -12.39
CA PRO A 241 -6.47 -19.13 -13.45
C PRO A 241 -7.96 -19.13 -13.13
N LYS A 242 -8.36 -19.40 -11.87
CA LYS A 242 -9.77 -19.40 -11.46
C LYS A 242 -10.43 -18.03 -11.59
N VAL A 243 -9.68 -16.95 -11.39
CA VAL A 243 -10.17 -15.59 -11.58
C VAL A 243 -10.35 -15.30 -13.06
N ARG A 244 -9.32 -15.64 -13.86
CA ARG A 244 -9.33 -15.39 -15.33
C ARG A 244 -10.43 -16.14 -16.06
N GLU A 245 -10.65 -17.41 -15.72
CA GLU A 245 -11.70 -18.22 -16.31
C GLU A 245 -13.09 -17.62 -16.11
N VAL A 246 -13.40 -17.21 -14.88
CA VAL A 246 -14.69 -16.60 -14.55
C VAL A 246 -14.84 -15.23 -15.20
N ALA A 247 -13.77 -14.41 -15.17
CA ALA A 247 -13.76 -13.10 -15.83
C ALA A 247 -14.01 -13.23 -17.34
N GLN A 248 -13.27 -14.09 -18.02
CA GLN A 248 -13.41 -14.32 -19.45
C GLN A 248 -14.81 -14.82 -19.83
N LYS A 249 -15.38 -15.73 -19.03
CA LYS A 249 -16.72 -16.28 -19.24
C LYS A 249 -17.84 -15.25 -19.13
N ILE A 250 -17.74 -14.31 -18.18
CA ILE A 250 -18.82 -13.37 -17.85
C ILE A 250 -18.60 -11.99 -18.48
N LEU A 251 -17.37 -11.51 -18.49
CA LEU A 251 -17.01 -10.16 -18.93
C LEU A 251 -16.40 -10.14 -20.33
N GLY A 252 -15.86 -11.27 -20.81
CA GLY A 252 -15.29 -11.38 -22.14
C GLY A 252 -16.31 -11.09 -23.26
N SER A 253 -15.81 -10.80 -24.44
CA SER A 253 -16.63 -10.55 -25.65
C SER A 253 -17.59 -9.36 -25.52
N HIS A 254 -17.11 -8.24 -24.97
CA HIS A 254 -17.85 -7.00 -24.90
C HIS A 254 -16.96 -5.81 -25.27
N ASP A 255 -17.36 -4.98 -26.23
CA ASP A 255 -16.54 -3.92 -26.83
C ASP A 255 -16.11 -2.83 -25.85
N ARG A 256 -16.82 -2.67 -24.72
CA ARG A 256 -16.55 -1.67 -23.66
C ARG A 256 -15.99 -2.29 -22.38
N ILE A 257 -15.46 -3.53 -22.45
CA ILE A 257 -14.81 -4.21 -21.34
C ILE A 257 -13.40 -4.62 -21.75
N GLU A 258 -12.41 -4.11 -21.05
CA GLU A 258 -11.01 -4.47 -21.22
C GLU A 258 -10.54 -5.38 -20.08
N LEU A 259 -10.29 -6.64 -20.43
CA LEU A 259 -9.63 -7.61 -19.55
C LEU A 259 -8.14 -7.61 -19.88
N ILE A 260 -7.33 -7.04 -19.00
CA ILE A 260 -5.90 -6.80 -19.25
C ILE A 260 -5.01 -7.55 -18.27
N GLU A 261 -3.72 -7.61 -18.57
CA GLU A 261 -2.72 -8.13 -17.65
C GLU A 261 -2.60 -7.21 -16.42
N PRO A 262 -2.10 -7.73 -15.27
CA PRO A 262 -1.85 -6.91 -14.11
C PRO A 262 -0.96 -5.72 -14.45
N LEU A 263 -1.36 -4.55 -14.01
CA LEU A 263 -0.62 -3.31 -14.19
C LEU A 263 0.53 -3.21 -13.18
N ASP A 264 1.61 -2.53 -13.55
CA ASP A 264 2.58 -2.06 -12.59
C ASP A 264 2.04 -0.86 -11.78
N VAL A 265 2.83 -0.30 -10.87
CA VAL A 265 2.37 0.78 -9.99
C VAL A 265 2.15 2.09 -10.74
N VAL A 266 2.95 2.38 -11.75
CA VAL A 266 2.84 3.61 -12.56
C VAL A 266 1.56 3.56 -13.38
N ASP A 267 1.40 2.49 -14.14
CA ASP A 267 0.20 2.28 -14.95
C ASP A 267 -1.06 2.29 -14.07
N PHE A 268 -1.03 1.54 -12.96
CA PHE A 268 -2.20 1.45 -12.08
C PHE A 268 -2.62 2.81 -11.52
N HIS A 269 -1.68 3.63 -11.02
CA HIS A 269 -1.99 4.95 -10.47
C HIS A 269 -2.55 5.90 -11.54
N ASN A 270 -2.03 5.85 -12.77
CA ASN A 270 -2.55 6.68 -13.86
C ASN A 270 -3.94 6.22 -14.31
N PHE A 271 -4.20 4.90 -14.38
CA PHE A 271 -5.55 4.39 -14.60
C PHE A 271 -6.51 4.77 -13.47
N ALA A 272 -6.09 4.66 -12.20
CA ALA A 272 -6.89 5.06 -11.05
C ALA A 272 -7.26 6.57 -11.12
N LYS A 273 -6.27 7.43 -11.39
CA LYS A 273 -6.48 8.88 -11.54
C LYS A 273 -7.48 9.22 -12.64
N LYS A 274 -7.48 8.51 -13.75
CA LYS A 274 -8.36 8.75 -14.90
C LYS A 274 -9.71 8.03 -14.79
N SER A 275 -9.87 7.05 -13.88
CA SER A 275 -11.13 6.33 -13.72
C SER A 275 -12.26 7.22 -13.23
N TYR A 276 -13.50 6.82 -13.47
CA TYR A 276 -14.68 7.47 -12.94
C TYR A 276 -14.84 7.13 -11.45
N PHE A 277 -14.88 5.86 -11.12
CA PHE A 277 -14.79 5.33 -9.75
C PHE A 277 -14.09 3.97 -9.75
N ILE A 278 -13.80 3.46 -8.56
CA ILE A 278 -13.05 2.22 -8.39
C ILE A 278 -13.89 1.16 -7.67
N LEU A 279 -13.91 -0.06 -8.22
CA LEU A 279 -14.44 -1.26 -7.58
C LEU A 279 -13.26 -2.11 -7.10
N THR A 280 -13.14 -2.39 -5.80
CA THR A 280 -11.97 -3.13 -5.31
C THR A 280 -12.25 -4.02 -4.10
N ASP A 281 -11.51 -5.13 -4.00
CA ASP A 281 -11.37 -5.92 -2.78
C ASP A 281 -9.98 -5.76 -2.11
N SER A 282 -9.12 -4.90 -2.65
CA SER A 282 -7.76 -4.65 -2.16
C SER A 282 -7.73 -3.61 -1.04
N GLY A 283 -7.01 -3.90 0.07
CA GLY A 283 -6.79 -2.97 1.17
C GLY A 283 -5.96 -1.74 0.75
N GLY A 284 -4.87 -1.92 0.02
CA GLY A 284 -4.01 -0.81 -0.43
C GLY A 284 -4.75 0.19 -1.32
N ILE A 285 -5.57 -0.31 -2.26
CA ILE A 285 -6.34 0.57 -3.14
C ILE A 285 -7.38 1.39 -2.37
N GLN A 286 -7.92 0.88 -1.27
CA GLN A 286 -8.80 1.62 -0.38
C GLN A 286 -8.11 2.83 0.27
N GLU A 287 -6.80 2.74 0.52
CA GLU A 287 -6.00 3.83 1.06
C GLU A 287 -5.57 4.85 -0.03
N GLU A 288 -5.22 4.33 -1.20
CA GLU A 288 -4.63 5.10 -2.30
C GLU A 288 -5.68 5.87 -3.13
N ALA A 289 -6.77 5.20 -3.52
CA ALA A 289 -7.75 5.73 -4.47
C ALA A 289 -8.41 7.06 -4.04
N PRO A 290 -8.71 7.31 -2.75
CA PRO A 290 -9.24 8.61 -2.31
C PRO A 290 -8.32 9.79 -2.64
N SER A 291 -7.00 9.60 -2.72
CA SER A 291 -6.05 10.64 -3.09
C SER A 291 -6.15 11.08 -4.56
N PHE A 292 -6.83 10.30 -5.38
CA PHE A 292 -7.18 10.67 -6.76
C PHE A 292 -8.56 11.33 -6.86
N ASN A 293 -9.22 11.62 -5.74
CA ASN A 293 -10.60 12.09 -5.68
C ASN A 293 -11.57 11.13 -6.39
N LYS A 294 -11.38 9.82 -6.17
CA LYS A 294 -12.21 8.77 -6.77
C LYS A 294 -13.01 8.04 -5.70
N PRO A 295 -14.35 7.99 -5.85
CA PRO A 295 -15.18 7.14 -5.01
C PRO A 295 -14.73 5.67 -5.09
N VAL A 296 -14.75 4.99 -3.95
CA VAL A 296 -14.36 3.57 -3.88
C VAL A 296 -15.51 2.72 -3.35
N LEU A 297 -15.92 1.75 -4.14
CA LEU A 297 -16.88 0.73 -3.74
C LEU A 297 -16.14 -0.56 -3.40
N VAL A 298 -16.21 -0.95 -2.12
CA VAL A 298 -15.42 -2.07 -1.57
C VAL A 298 -16.21 -3.38 -1.70
N LEU A 299 -15.67 -4.32 -2.49
CA LEU A 299 -16.24 -5.62 -2.82
C LEU A 299 -15.98 -6.67 -1.71
N ARG A 300 -16.29 -6.31 -0.47
CA ARG A 300 -16.13 -7.14 0.73
C ARG A 300 -17.31 -6.96 1.68
N SER A 301 -17.55 -7.92 2.56
CA SER A 301 -18.57 -7.81 3.62
C SER A 301 -18.09 -6.93 4.79
N VAL A 302 -16.78 -6.89 5.02
CA VAL A 302 -16.12 -6.05 6.03
C VAL A 302 -14.83 -5.47 5.45
N THR A 303 -14.39 -4.34 5.99
CA THR A 303 -13.08 -3.76 5.65
C THR A 303 -12.21 -3.59 6.89
N GLU A 304 -10.92 -3.70 6.71
CA GLU A 304 -9.88 -3.36 7.71
C GLU A 304 -9.49 -1.87 7.62
N ARG A 305 -10.28 -1.07 6.93
CA ARG A 305 -10.07 0.36 6.65
C ARG A 305 -11.31 1.17 7.08
N PRO A 306 -11.69 1.11 8.36
CA PRO A 306 -12.90 1.79 8.85
C PRO A 306 -12.82 3.31 8.67
N GLU A 307 -11.62 3.90 8.76
CA GLU A 307 -11.41 5.33 8.64
C GLU A 307 -11.91 5.89 7.30
N GLY A 308 -11.71 5.16 6.21
CA GLY A 308 -12.18 5.59 4.88
C GLY A 308 -13.70 5.52 4.74
N VAL A 309 -14.35 4.59 5.45
CA VAL A 309 -15.82 4.52 5.53
C VAL A 309 -16.37 5.68 6.35
N GLU A 310 -15.76 5.97 7.49
CA GLU A 310 -16.13 7.09 8.37
C GLU A 310 -15.91 8.44 7.71
N ALA A 311 -14.81 8.60 6.96
CA ALA A 311 -14.54 9.80 6.17
C ALA A 311 -15.46 9.95 4.95
N GLY A 312 -16.16 8.89 4.54
CA GLY A 312 -17.05 8.89 3.38
C GLY A 312 -16.35 8.68 2.03
N THR A 313 -15.07 8.33 2.00
CA THR A 313 -14.32 8.03 0.76
C THR A 313 -14.59 6.63 0.24
N LEU A 314 -15.02 5.72 1.13
CA LEU A 314 -15.26 4.30 0.85
C LEU A 314 -16.70 3.91 1.19
N LYS A 315 -17.30 3.04 0.37
CA LYS A 315 -18.58 2.38 0.67
C LYS A 315 -18.40 0.86 0.58
N VAL A 316 -18.60 0.14 1.69
CA VAL A 316 -18.56 -1.33 1.72
C VAL A 316 -19.88 -1.86 1.18
N ILE A 317 -19.84 -2.62 0.08
CA ILE A 317 -21.03 -3.05 -0.68
C ILE A 317 -21.23 -4.56 -0.72
N GLY A 318 -20.26 -5.32 -0.20
CA GLY A 318 -20.30 -6.79 -0.27
C GLY A 318 -20.09 -7.34 -1.67
N THR A 319 -20.50 -8.60 -1.85
CA THR A 319 -20.33 -9.35 -3.10
C THR A 319 -21.66 -9.85 -3.67
N ASN A 320 -22.79 -9.44 -3.08
CA ASN A 320 -24.10 -9.79 -3.60
C ASN A 320 -24.36 -9.05 -4.91
N LYS A 321 -24.84 -9.77 -5.94
CA LYS A 321 -25.06 -9.21 -7.27
C LYS A 321 -25.94 -7.96 -7.26
N GLN A 322 -27.05 -7.98 -6.48
CA GLN A 322 -27.98 -6.85 -6.44
C GLN A 322 -27.38 -5.66 -5.71
N ASN A 323 -26.66 -5.89 -4.60
CA ASN A 323 -26.02 -4.82 -3.84
C ASN A 323 -24.93 -4.11 -4.64
N VAL A 324 -24.06 -4.90 -5.32
CA VAL A 324 -22.98 -4.35 -6.18
C VAL A 324 -23.57 -3.51 -7.30
N TYR A 325 -24.60 -4.04 -8.00
CA TYR A 325 -25.28 -3.31 -9.06
C TYR A 325 -25.93 -2.03 -8.54
N GLN A 326 -26.71 -2.12 -7.44
CA GLN A 326 -27.46 -0.98 -6.91
C GLN A 326 -26.52 0.14 -6.40
N ALA A 327 -25.47 -0.22 -5.66
CA ALA A 327 -24.53 0.77 -5.14
C ALA A 327 -23.75 1.50 -6.27
N ALA A 328 -23.35 0.78 -7.31
CA ALA A 328 -22.71 1.39 -8.46
C ALA A 328 -23.68 2.25 -9.28
N LYS A 329 -24.94 1.80 -9.44
CA LYS A 329 -25.99 2.56 -10.08
C LYS A 329 -26.28 3.86 -9.35
N GLU A 330 -26.43 3.82 -8.04
CA GLU A 330 -26.63 5.03 -7.20
C GLU A 330 -25.52 6.05 -7.41
N LEU A 331 -24.27 5.59 -7.45
CA LEU A 331 -23.11 6.46 -7.65
C LEU A 331 -23.06 7.06 -9.07
N ILE A 332 -23.61 6.37 -10.07
CA ILE A 332 -23.70 6.86 -11.46
C ILE A 332 -24.84 7.88 -11.62
N ASP A 333 -25.98 7.62 -10.99
CA ASP A 333 -27.22 8.38 -11.17
C ASP A 333 -27.33 9.59 -10.23
N ASP A 334 -26.62 9.56 -9.07
CA ASP A 334 -26.63 10.67 -8.08
C ASP A 334 -25.28 11.40 -8.07
N GLU A 335 -25.21 12.50 -8.80
CA GLU A 335 -24.04 13.38 -8.89
C GLU A 335 -23.64 13.94 -7.50
N ARG A 336 -24.60 14.19 -6.61
CA ARG A 336 -24.30 14.69 -5.26
C ARG A 336 -23.58 13.63 -4.43
N LEU A 337 -24.05 12.37 -4.50
CA LEU A 337 -23.36 11.25 -3.84
C LEU A 337 -21.95 11.08 -4.38
N TYR A 338 -21.78 11.17 -5.70
CA TYR A 338 -20.47 11.10 -6.34
C TYR A 338 -19.54 12.19 -5.81
N HIS A 339 -19.97 13.45 -5.82
CA HIS A 339 -19.19 14.57 -5.31
C HIS A 339 -18.89 14.44 -3.82
N GLN A 340 -19.85 14.05 -3.01
CA GLN A 340 -19.65 13.81 -1.58
C GLN A 340 -18.53 12.80 -1.33
N MET A 341 -18.49 11.70 -2.08
CA MET A 341 -17.44 10.67 -1.92
C MET A 341 -16.10 11.10 -2.50
N SER A 342 -16.09 11.78 -3.65
CA SER A 342 -14.86 12.16 -4.35
C SER A 342 -14.14 13.35 -3.70
N GLU A 343 -14.87 14.23 -3.02
CA GLU A 343 -14.33 15.42 -2.35
C GLU A 343 -14.04 15.19 -0.85
N ALA A 344 -14.39 14.02 -0.32
CA ALA A 344 -14.09 13.66 1.06
C ALA A 344 -12.57 13.57 1.27
N SER A 345 -12.11 14.09 2.41
CA SER A 345 -10.69 14.07 2.76
C SER A 345 -10.17 12.65 2.92
N ASN A 346 -9.00 12.35 2.36
CA ASN A 346 -8.36 11.06 2.54
C ASN A 346 -7.81 10.92 3.97
N PRO A 347 -8.33 10.00 4.81
CA PRO A 347 -7.87 9.83 6.18
C PRO A 347 -6.51 9.12 6.28
N TYR A 348 -6.00 8.59 5.17
CA TYR A 348 -4.76 7.81 5.13
C TYR A 348 -3.53 8.66 4.79
N GLY A 349 -3.68 9.92 4.39
CA GLY A 349 -2.54 10.79 4.12
C GLY A 349 -2.84 11.92 3.15
N ASP A 350 -1.91 12.87 3.14
CA ASP A 350 -1.93 14.08 2.33
C ASP A 350 -0.71 14.18 1.38
N GLY A 351 0.11 13.12 1.34
CA GLY A 351 1.32 13.06 0.52
C GLY A 351 2.58 13.63 1.18
N PHE A 352 2.55 13.91 2.48
CA PHE A 352 3.71 14.46 3.22
C PHE A 352 4.18 13.53 4.36
N ALA A 353 3.81 12.24 4.32
CA ALA A 353 4.19 11.28 5.34
C ALA A 353 5.72 11.11 5.44
N SER A 354 6.40 11.01 4.29
CA SER A 354 7.87 10.85 4.25
C SER A 354 8.60 12.06 4.84
N GLU A 355 8.13 13.27 4.57
CA GLU A 355 8.72 14.50 5.14
C GLU A 355 8.53 14.55 6.67
N ARG A 356 7.35 14.16 7.18
CA ARG A 356 7.09 14.04 8.62
C ARG A 356 8.03 13.04 9.28
N ILE A 357 8.16 11.84 8.67
CA ILE A 357 9.08 10.81 9.17
C ILE A 357 10.51 11.34 9.25
N VAL A 358 11.03 11.96 8.19
CA VAL A 358 12.38 12.55 8.16
C VAL A 358 12.56 13.61 9.24
N ASN A 359 11.58 14.50 9.41
CA ASN A 359 11.67 15.54 10.45
C ASN A 359 11.65 14.95 11.87
N HIS A 360 10.82 13.93 12.13
CA HIS A 360 10.82 13.26 13.45
C HIS A 360 12.11 12.48 13.71
N ILE A 361 12.72 11.87 12.67
CA ILE A 361 14.07 11.27 12.78
C ILE A 361 15.12 12.35 13.16
N LYS A 362 15.09 13.50 12.50
CA LYS A 362 16.00 14.62 12.83
C LYS A 362 15.82 15.10 14.26
N TYR A 363 14.57 15.21 14.72
CA TYR A 363 14.27 15.58 16.10
C TYR A 363 14.78 14.53 17.11
N TYR A 364 14.51 13.25 16.86
CA TYR A 364 15.00 12.14 17.69
C TYR A 364 16.54 12.11 17.78
N LEU A 365 17.24 12.37 16.69
CA LEU A 365 18.70 12.41 16.63
C LEU A 365 19.30 13.76 17.09
N ASN A 366 18.49 14.67 17.67
CA ASN A 366 18.89 15.99 18.13
C ASN A 366 19.55 16.87 17.05
N LEU A 367 19.15 16.71 15.79
CA LEU A 367 19.59 17.55 14.67
C LEU A 367 18.76 18.82 14.52
N ILE A 368 17.54 18.81 15.05
CA ILE A 368 16.65 19.97 15.18
C ILE A 368 16.09 20.02 16.60
N THR A 369 15.73 21.21 17.07
CA THR A 369 15.26 21.44 18.45
C THR A 369 13.73 21.55 18.56
N GLU A 370 13.07 21.92 17.47
CA GLU A 370 11.62 22.05 17.43
C GLU A 370 10.98 20.70 17.09
N LYS A 371 9.99 20.30 17.92
CA LYS A 371 9.24 19.06 17.66
C LYS A 371 8.36 19.24 16.42
N PRO A 372 8.48 18.36 15.41
CA PRO A 372 7.64 18.43 14.22
C PRO A 372 6.17 18.14 14.53
N SER A 373 5.27 18.62 13.66
CA SER A 373 3.84 18.33 13.74
C SER A 373 3.50 16.95 13.19
N ASP A 374 2.47 16.34 13.74
CA ASP A 374 1.80 15.14 13.24
C ASP A 374 0.85 15.46 12.06
N PHE A 375 0.33 14.39 11.43
CA PHE A 375 -0.74 14.44 10.40
C PHE A 375 -2.12 14.70 11.00
#